data_638f02fb2dce57f6bc746c6ee795ae34
#
_entry.id   638f02fb2dce57f6bc746c6ee795ae34
#
_cell.length_a   1.000
_cell.length_b   1.000
_cell.length_c   1.000
_cell.angle_alpha   90.00
_cell.angle_beta   90.00
_cell.angle_gamma   90.00
#
_symmetry.space_group_name_H-M   'P 1'
#
loop_
_entity.id
_entity.type
_entity.pdbx_description
1 polymer ?
#
loop_
_entity_poly.entity_id
_entity_poly.type
_entity_poly.pdbx_seq_one_letter_code
_entity_poly.pdbx_strand_id
1 'polypeptide(L)'
;MTKALQDLTVLEISDDKGMYAGKLLADMGATVILIEPPTGHAARRTGPFAGNIPDINTSLLFWYNSTNKKSITVDIETDTGATIVRELAKSADILLESMPPDYLDSLGLGYSQLSQINPQIIVTSITPFGQTGPYRNYEASNLVLMAMSGIMNSCGYDDLPGSPPICCDGLQGYATGCNLAVISTLTALHHRDTSSMQGQWVDCSIYEALSGTTEAAMPNWYFGKQTPFRQTGRHHGTVATPSTQYESSDGKLINGFDIPPRTVARWDALIAWMDETGMAGELNDDSYRQMIRNRSREKDKVNTIVKLVRTFIHSMPAEEAYHRAQQIRLAWAIIRSPEETLEDPHFTDDRGFFPSIYHPETDKSYVYPGAPYTFHKTPWSVDRRAPLLGEDTLEILHTLLDFNKEDLVLLRESGVI
;
A
#
# COMPACT_ATOMS: atom_id res chain seq x y z
N MET A 1 -3.49 -1.86 26.44
CA MET A 1 -4.08 -0.57 26.01
C MET A 1 -5.30 -0.86 25.17
N THR A 2 -6.32 0.01 25.23
CA THR A 2 -7.51 -0.09 24.36
C THR A 2 -7.10 0.15 22.90
N LYS A 3 -7.58 -0.66 21.97
CA LYS A 3 -7.33 -0.46 20.53
C LYS A 3 -8.53 0.19 19.85
N ALA A 4 -8.30 0.89 18.75
CA ALA A 4 -9.32 1.70 18.08
C ALA A 4 -10.51 0.86 17.58
N LEU A 5 -10.28 -0.37 17.14
CA LEU A 5 -11.30 -1.24 16.55
C LEU A 5 -11.49 -2.56 17.34
N GLN A 6 -11.14 -2.59 18.63
CA GLN A 6 -11.14 -3.82 19.44
C GLN A 6 -12.50 -4.50 19.58
N ASP A 7 -13.59 -3.75 19.43
CA ASP A 7 -14.95 -4.25 19.59
C ASP A 7 -15.55 -4.78 18.26
N LEU A 8 -14.77 -4.73 17.15
CA LEU A 8 -15.22 -5.17 15.85
C LEU A 8 -14.79 -6.59 15.53
N THR A 9 -15.72 -7.37 14.99
CA THR A 9 -15.46 -8.68 14.39
C THR A 9 -15.57 -8.61 12.87
N VAL A 10 -14.51 -9.04 12.20
CA VAL A 10 -14.39 -9.04 10.74
C VAL A 10 -14.19 -10.46 10.25
N LEU A 11 -15.04 -10.92 9.37
CA LEU A 11 -14.81 -12.11 8.57
C LEU A 11 -14.07 -11.72 7.30
N GLU A 12 -13.06 -12.48 6.90
CA GLU A 12 -12.28 -12.22 5.69
C GLU A 12 -12.27 -13.46 4.81
N ILE A 13 -12.83 -13.32 3.59
CA ILE A 13 -12.76 -14.31 2.51
C ILE A 13 -12.08 -13.62 1.34
N SER A 14 -10.77 -13.52 1.39
CA SER A 14 -10.00 -12.76 0.41
C SER A 14 -8.92 -13.61 -0.24
N ASP A 15 -8.39 -13.10 -1.35
CA ASP A 15 -7.12 -13.52 -1.94
C ASP A 15 -6.08 -12.38 -1.82
N ASP A 16 -5.02 -12.42 -2.60
CA ASP A 16 -3.95 -11.40 -2.59
C ASP A 16 -4.45 -9.98 -2.90
N LYS A 17 -5.61 -9.83 -3.55
CA LYS A 17 -6.20 -8.53 -3.85
C LYS A 17 -6.78 -7.82 -2.62
N GLY A 18 -7.31 -8.58 -1.66
CA GLY A 18 -8.05 -8.05 -0.50
C GLY A 18 -7.32 -8.18 0.85
N MET A 19 -6.34 -9.10 0.97
CA MET A 19 -5.72 -9.46 2.25
C MET A 19 -5.12 -8.29 3.04
N TYR A 20 -4.63 -7.25 2.35
CA TYR A 20 -4.06 -6.07 3.01
C TYR A 20 -5.13 -5.25 3.74
N ALA A 21 -6.38 -5.24 3.28
CA ALA A 21 -7.47 -4.57 3.97
C ALA A 21 -7.73 -5.18 5.36
N GLY A 22 -7.79 -6.53 5.42
CA GLY A 22 -7.92 -7.24 6.70
C GLY A 22 -6.76 -6.98 7.66
N LYS A 23 -5.51 -6.92 7.15
CA LYS A 23 -4.34 -6.53 7.95
C LYS A 23 -4.52 -5.15 8.59
N LEU A 24 -4.93 -4.15 7.83
CA LEU A 24 -5.10 -2.78 8.35
C LEU A 24 -6.11 -2.73 9.49
N LEU A 25 -7.22 -3.48 9.40
CA LEU A 25 -8.21 -3.58 10.47
C LEU A 25 -7.68 -4.36 11.68
N ALA A 26 -6.98 -5.47 11.45
CA ALA A 26 -6.41 -6.31 12.51
C ALA A 26 -5.34 -5.56 13.33
N ASP A 27 -4.44 -4.82 12.68
CA ASP A 27 -3.38 -4.07 13.36
C ASP A 27 -3.94 -2.88 14.17
N MET A 28 -5.13 -2.37 13.83
CA MET A 28 -5.89 -1.40 14.62
C MET A 28 -6.76 -2.05 15.72
N GLY A 29 -6.77 -3.36 15.82
CA GLY A 29 -7.35 -4.11 16.94
C GLY A 29 -8.63 -4.88 16.66
N ALA A 30 -9.19 -4.83 15.44
CA ALA A 30 -10.33 -5.66 15.09
C ALA A 30 -9.99 -7.16 15.19
N THR A 31 -10.95 -7.97 15.64
CA THR A 31 -10.83 -9.43 15.55
C THR A 31 -11.10 -9.85 14.10
N VAL A 32 -10.04 -10.06 13.33
CA VAL A 32 -10.15 -10.51 11.93
C VAL A 32 -10.00 -12.01 11.86
N ILE A 33 -11.04 -12.70 11.40
CA ILE A 33 -11.10 -14.13 11.19
C ILE A 33 -10.94 -14.39 9.69
N LEU A 34 -9.74 -14.79 9.29
CA LEU A 34 -9.44 -15.21 7.92
C LEU A 34 -9.98 -16.62 7.68
N ILE A 35 -10.92 -16.74 6.77
CA ILE A 35 -11.55 -18.00 6.37
C ILE A 35 -10.80 -18.51 5.13
N GLU A 36 -10.09 -19.61 5.30
CA GLU A 36 -9.27 -20.24 4.26
C GLU A 36 -9.86 -21.59 3.85
N PRO A 37 -9.71 -22.00 2.59
CA PRO A 37 -9.99 -23.40 2.26
C PRO A 37 -9.05 -24.34 3.04
N PRO A 38 -9.40 -25.62 3.27
CA PRO A 38 -8.53 -26.57 3.96
C PRO A 38 -7.13 -26.71 3.35
N THR A 39 -7.00 -26.39 2.07
CA THR A 39 -5.72 -26.34 1.36
C THR A 39 -4.92 -25.07 1.64
N GLY A 40 -5.49 -24.07 2.31
CA GLY A 40 -4.88 -22.79 2.64
C GLY A 40 -4.97 -21.73 1.54
N HIS A 41 -4.87 -20.48 1.95
CA HIS A 41 -4.87 -19.30 1.10
C HIS A 41 -3.75 -19.36 0.03
N ALA A 42 -4.01 -18.85 -1.18
CA ALA A 42 -3.05 -18.87 -2.28
C ALA A 42 -1.73 -18.14 -1.95
N ALA A 43 -1.79 -17.03 -1.23
CA ALA A 43 -0.62 -16.28 -0.81
C ALA A 43 0.35 -17.10 0.08
N ARG A 44 -0.10 -18.15 0.75
CA ARG A 44 0.77 -19.05 1.52
C ARG A 44 1.78 -19.79 0.63
N ARG A 45 1.49 -19.91 -0.69
CA ARG A 45 2.34 -20.56 -1.69
C ARG A 45 3.15 -19.57 -2.53
N THR A 46 3.03 -18.29 -2.24
CA THR A 46 3.72 -17.22 -2.96
C THR A 46 4.98 -16.83 -2.21
N GLY A 47 6.14 -16.89 -2.88
CA GLY A 47 7.42 -16.44 -2.29
C GLY A 47 7.53 -14.90 -2.23
N PRO A 48 8.60 -14.40 -1.61
CA PRO A 48 9.70 -15.16 -1.01
C PRO A 48 9.30 -15.91 0.28
N PHE A 49 10.09 -16.92 0.64
CA PHE A 49 9.85 -17.75 1.83
C PHE A 49 10.95 -17.56 2.87
N ALA A 50 10.61 -17.64 4.15
CA ALA A 50 11.58 -17.58 5.23
C ALA A 50 12.61 -18.72 5.09
N GLY A 51 13.89 -18.37 5.15
CA GLY A 51 14.97 -19.32 4.96
C GLY A 51 15.11 -19.88 3.53
N ASN A 52 14.42 -19.32 2.55
CA ASN A 52 14.36 -19.79 1.15
C ASN A 52 13.84 -21.23 0.99
N ILE A 53 13.05 -21.71 1.94
CA ILE A 53 12.44 -23.05 1.91
C ILE A 53 10.93 -22.88 1.73
N PRO A 54 10.37 -23.27 0.58
CA PRO A 54 8.92 -23.20 0.36
C PRO A 54 8.16 -24.09 1.36
N ASP A 55 7.32 -23.47 2.15
CA ASP A 55 6.39 -24.12 3.07
C ASP A 55 5.13 -23.25 3.20
N ILE A 56 3.98 -23.88 3.43
CA ILE A 56 2.67 -23.20 3.51
C ILE A 56 2.57 -22.19 4.66
N ASN A 57 3.45 -22.27 5.64
CA ASN A 57 3.49 -21.38 6.80
C ASN A 57 4.69 -20.41 6.78
N THR A 58 5.49 -20.35 5.70
CA THR A 58 6.71 -19.54 5.65
C THR A 58 6.73 -18.48 4.56
N SER A 59 5.62 -18.25 3.85
CA SER A 59 5.50 -17.17 2.88
C SER A 59 5.60 -15.80 3.56
N LEU A 60 6.57 -14.97 3.17
CA LEU A 60 6.75 -13.63 3.70
C LEU A 60 5.63 -12.68 3.25
N LEU A 61 5.05 -12.90 2.07
CA LEU A 61 3.87 -12.17 1.60
C LEU A 61 2.67 -12.42 2.52
N PHE A 62 2.41 -13.70 2.84
CA PHE A 62 1.34 -14.06 3.76
C PHE A 62 1.60 -13.53 5.17
N TRP A 63 2.82 -13.66 5.67
CA TRP A 63 3.20 -13.17 6.99
C TRP A 63 2.93 -11.68 7.14
N TYR A 64 3.40 -10.87 6.19
CA TYR A 64 3.18 -9.43 6.23
C TYR A 64 1.70 -9.05 6.24
N ASN A 65 0.90 -9.68 5.39
CA ASN A 65 -0.50 -9.32 5.22
C ASN A 65 -1.46 -9.97 6.22
N SER A 66 -0.96 -10.85 7.11
CA SER A 66 -1.82 -11.62 8.02
C SER A 66 -1.44 -11.48 9.49
N THR A 67 -0.64 -10.45 9.83
CA THR A 67 -0.39 -10.12 11.25
C THR A 67 -1.70 -9.87 12.01
N ASN A 68 -1.77 -10.28 13.27
CA ASN A 68 -2.92 -10.13 14.17
C ASN A 68 -4.21 -10.86 13.74
N LYS A 69 -4.25 -11.49 12.56
CA LYS A 69 -5.42 -12.28 12.14
C LYS A 69 -5.48 -13.62 12.86
N LYS A 70 -6.69 -14.16 12.93
CA LYS A 70 -6.97 -15.56 13.29
C LYS A 70 -7.26 -16.33 12.01
N SER A 71 -6.77 -17.55 11.87
CA SER A 71 -7.01 -18.41 10.70
C SER A 71 -7.93 -19.57 11.07
N ILE A 72 -9.00 -19.69 10.29
CA ILE A 72 -9.82 -20.90 10.31
C ILE A 72 -9.85 -21.55 8.92
N THR A 73 -9.84 -22.86 8.87
CA THR A 73 -10.07 -23.60 7.63
C THR A 73 -11.54 -23.96 7.52
N VAL A 74 -12.17 -23.58 6.40
CA VAL A 74 -13.56 -23.94 6.05
C VAL A 74 -13.69 -24.02 4.54
N ASP A 75 -14.14 -25.18 4.04
CA ASP A 75 -14.53 -25.32 2.63
C ASP A 75 -15.91 -24.73 2.42
N ILE A 76 -15.95 -23.47 1.98
CA ILE A 76 -17.18 -22.71 1.76
C ILE A 76 -17.99 -23.19 0.55
N GLU A 77 -17.42 -24.04 -0.31
CA GLU A 77 -18.13 -24.64 -1.45
C GLU A 77 -19.05 -25.77 -1.02
N THR A 78 -18.89 -26.30 0.19
CA THR A 78 -19.80 -27.26 0.78
C THR A 78 -20.98 -26.57 1.48
N ASP A 79 -22.16 -27.21 1.47
CA ASP A 79 -23.34 -26.68 2.18
C ASP A 79 -23.07 -26.47 3.69
N THR A 80 -22.30 -27.37 4.28
CA THR A 80 -21.91 -27.30 5.69
C THR A 80 -20.95 -26.13 5.93
N GLY A 81 -19.95 -25.95 5.07
CA GLY A 81 -19.00 -24.84 5.19
C GLY A 81 -19.68 -23.48 4.98
N ALA A 82 -20.53 -23.36 3.95
CA ALA A 82 -21.34 -22.15 3.75
C ALA A 82 -22.24 -21.86 4.96
N THR A 83 -22.79 -22.91 5.61
CA THR A 83 -23.59 -22.75 6.82
C THR A 83 -22.76 -22.26 7.99
N ILE A 84 -21.53 -22.77 8.20
CA ILE A 84 -20.61 -22.28 9.22
C ILE A 84 -20.36 -20.78 9.03
N VAL A 85 -20.09 -20.33 7.79
CA VAL A 85 -19.85 -18.90 7.51
C VAL A 85 -21.11 -18.07 7.79
N ARG A 86 -22.31 -18.53 7.42
CA ARG A 86 -23.56 -17.83 7.75
C ARG A 86 -23.77 -17.70 9.27
N GLU A 87 -23.46 -18.74 10.02
CA GLU A 87 -23.56 -18.69 11.49
C GLU A 87 -22.57 -17.66 12.08
N LEU A 88 -21.31 -17.64 11.62
CA LEU A 88 -20.32 -16.64 12.04
C LEU A 88 -20.78 -15.23 11.67
N ALA A 89 -21.40 -15.05 10.52
CA ALA A 89 -21.88 -13.73 10.05
C ALA A 89 -22.98 -13.14 10.91
N LYS A 90 -23.71 -13.93 11.71
CA LYS A 90 -24.74 -13.41 12.62
C LYS A 90 -24.20 -12.43 13.66
N SER A 91 -22.95 -12.58 14.07
CA SER A 91 -22.29 -11.74 15.07
C SER A 91 -21.14 -10.89 14.49
N ALA A 92 -20.88 -10.99 13.20
CA ALA A 92 -19.84 -10.20 12.55
C ALA A 92 -20.34 -8.78 12.22
N ASP A 93 -19.46 -7.80 12.36
CA ASP A 93 -19.69 -6.42 11.94
C ASP A 93 -19.43 -6.23 10.45
N ILE A 94 -18.40 -6.89 9.94
CA ILE A 94 -17.87 -6.72 8.59
C ILE A 94 -17.58 -8.08 7.97
N LEU A 95 -17.92 -8.25 6.70
CA LEU A 95 -17.34 -9.25 5.81
C LEU A 95 -16.50 -8.53 4.76
N LEU A 96 -15.19 -8.83 4.73
CA LEU A 96 -14.30 -8.45 3.63
C LEU A 96 -14.16 -9.60 2.64
N GLU A 97 -14.36 -9.33 1.36
CA GLU A 97 -14.17 -10.36 0.34
C GLU A 97 -13.48 -9.78 -0.91
N SER A 98 -12.78 -10.64 -1.66
CA SER A 98 -12.17 -10.26 -2.95
C SER A 98 -12.35 -11.34 -4.02
N MET A 99 -13.47 -12.09 -3.89
CA MET A 99 -13.83 -13.15 -4.80
C MET A 99 -14.36 -12.59 -6.14
N PRO A 100 -14.42 -13.39 -7.19
CA PRO A 100 -15.07 -12.99 -8.43
C PRO A 100 -16.53 -12.54 -8.18
N PRO A 101 -17.05 -11.58 -8.96
CA PRO A 101 -18.44 -11.18 -8.87
C PRO A 101 -19.40 -12.39 -8.93
N ASP A 102 -20.47 -12.32 -8.16
CA ASP A 102 -21.50 -13.38 -8.00
C ASP A 102 -21.03 -14.67 -7.31
N TYR A 103 -19.72 -14.87 -7.03
CA TYR A 103 -19.22 -16.11 -6.45
C TYR A 103 -19.83 -16.37 -5.06
N LEU A 104 -19.73 -15.42 -4.15
CA LEU A 104 -20.32 -15.56 -2.81
C LEU A 104 -21.85 -15.61 -2.84
N ASP A 105 -22.48 -14.89 -3.76
CA ASP A 105 -23.96 -14.98 -3.96
C ASP A 105 -24.38 -16.38 -4.36
N SER A 106 -23.60 -17.07 -5.20
CA SER A 106 -23.89 -18.46 -5.63
C SER A 106 -23.82 -19.47 -4.48
N LEU A 107 -23.07 -19.16 -3.42
CA LEU A 107 -22.91 -19.95 -2.21
C LEU A 107 -23.90 -19.53 -1.09
N GLY A 108 -24.76 -18.54 -1.35
CA GLY A 108 -25.66 -17.96 -0.34
C GLY A 108 -24.93 -17.17 0.74
N LEU A 109 -23.76 -16.60 0.40
CA LEU A 109 -22.89 -15.79 1.26
C LEU A 109 -22.75 -14.34 0.79
N GLY A 110 -23.52 -13.92 -0.22
CA GLY A 110 -23.56 -12.53 -0.69
C GLY A 110 -24.30 -11.61 0.27
N TYR A 111 -24.16 -10.29 0.03
CA TYR A 111 -24.81 -9.28 0.88
C TYR A 111 -26.32 -9.47 1.00
N SER A 112 -27.00 -9.81 -0.11
CA SER A 112 -28.46 -10.00 -0.14
C SER A 112 -28.96 -11.10 0.80
N GLN A 113 -28.16 -12.14 1.01
CA GLN A 113 -28.46 -13.23 1.93
C GLN A 113 -28.03 -12.91 3.36
N LEU A 114 -26.80 -12.42 3.52
CA LEU A 114 -26.24 -12.13 4.85
C LEU A 114 -26.98 -11.01 5.56
N SER A 115 -27.47 -9.96 4.86
CA SER A 115 -28.26 -8.87 5.44
C SER A 115 -29.61 -9.31 5.97
N GLN A 116 -30.16 -10.44 5.51
CA GLN A 116 -31.41 -11.01 6.05
C GLN A 116 -31.19 -11.64 7.44
N ILE A 117 -30.02 -12.18 7.71
CA ILE A 117 -29.69 -12.81 8.99
C ILE A 117 -28.98 -11.87 9.95
N ASN A 118 -28.25 -10.89 9.42
CA ASN A 118 -27.62 -9.79 10.17
C ASN A 118 -27.82 -8.47 9.43
N PRO A 119 -28.88 -7.71 9.73
CA PRO A 119 -29.14 -6.43 9.07
C PRO A 119 -28.09 -5.34 9.31
N GLN A 120 -27.18 -5.56 10.26
CA GLN A 120 -26.10 -4.61 10.61
C GLN A 120 -24.79 -4.92 9.88
N ILE A 121 -24.68 -6.06 9.18
CA ILE A 121 -23.43 -6.46 8.52
C ILE A 121 -23.05 -5.50 7.40
N ILE A 122 -21.80 -5.12 7.36
CA ILE A 122 -21.21 -4.41 6.23
C ILE A 122 -20.43 -5.41 5.39
N VAL A 123 -20.78 -5.56 4.13
CA VAL A 123 -20.01 -6.40 3.19
C VAL A 123 -19.20 -5.49 2.29
N THR A 124 -17.87 -5.68 2.27
CA THR A 124 -16.98 -4.93 1.40
C THR A 124 -16.35 -5.87 0.38
N SER A 125 -16.71 -5.69 -0.88
CA SER A 125 -16.19 -6.43 -2.02
C SER A 125 -15.05 -5.66 -2.67
N ILE A 126 -13.86 -6.25 -2.77
CA ILE A 126 -12.65 -5.65 -3.33
C ILE A 126 -12.30 -6.40 -4.61
N THR A 127 -12.70 -5.88 -5.76
CA THR A 127 -12.52 -6.58 -7.03
C THR A 127 -11.72 -5.75 -8.04
N PRO A 128 -11.15 -6.38 -9.06
CA PRO A 128 -10.38 -5.67 -10.08
C PRO A 128 -11.13 -4.50 -10.71
N PHE A 129 -12.40 -4.70 -11.10
CA PHE A 129 -13.18 -3.74 -11.88
C PHE A 129 -14.53 -3.36 -11.26
N GLY A 130 -14.79 -3.74 -10.00
CA GLY A 130 -16.08 -3.57 -9.35
C GLY A 130 -17.09 -4.67 -9.71
N GLN A 131 -18.22 -4.63 -9.05
CA GLN A 131 -19.30 -5.63 -9.17
C GLN A 131 -20.23 -5.38 -10.38
N THR A 132 -20.05 -4.23 -11.06
CA THR A 132 -20.87 -3.83 -12.21
C THR A 132 -20.00 -3.35 -13.37
N GLY A 133 -20.61 -3.05 -14.49
CA GLY A 133 -19.92 -2.53 -15.67
C GLY A 133 -19.38 -3.59 -16.61
N PRO A 134 -18.84 -3.16 -17.79
CA PRO A 134 -18.50 -4.09 -18.87
C PRO A 134 -17.30 -4.99 -18.57
N TYR A 135 -16.46 -4.64 -17.60
CA TYR A 135 -15.23 -5.38 -17.25
C TYR A 135 -15.37 -6.23 -15.99
N ARG A 136 -16.54 -6.24 -15.33
CA ARG A 136 -16.72 -6.94 -14.04
C ARG A 136 -16.18 -8.36 -14.00
N ASN A 137 -16.26 -9.09 -15.09
CA ASN A 137 -15.84 -10.48 -15.22
C ASN A 137 -14.49 -10.66 -15.93
N TYR A 138 -13.73 -9.57 -16.10
CA TYR A 138 -12.41 -9.66 -16.72
C TYR A 138 -11.37 -10.09 -15.68
N GLU A 139 -10.45 -10.96 -16.15
CA GLU A 139 -9.29 -11.33 -15.36
C GLU A 139 -8.29 -10.18 -15.29
N ALA A 140 -7.71 -9.98 -14.11
CA ALA A 140 -6.69 -8.97 -13.91
C ALA A 140 -5.67 -9.40 -12.85
N SER A 141 -4.44 -8.98 -13.07
CA SER A 141 -3.38 -8.98 -12.07
C SER A 141 -3.08 -7.53 -11.65
N ASN A 142 -2.28 -7.37 -10.61
CA ASN A 142 -1.79 -6.04 -10.21
C ASN A 142 -1.19 -5.27 -11.39
N LEU A 143 -0.38 -5.94 -12.23
CA LEU A 143 0.24 -5.33 -13.42
C LEU A 143 -0.80 -4.86 -14.44
N VAL A 144 -1.84 -5.67 -14.69
CA VAL A 144 -2.93 -5.31 -15.63
C VAL A 144 -3.67 -4.06 -15.15
N LEU A 145 -3.99 -4.00 -13.86
CA LEU A 145 -4.68 -2.85 -13.26
C LEU A 145 -3.82 -1.59 -13.29
N MET A 146 -2.53 -1.69 -12.98
CA MET A 146 -1.58 -0.58 -13.09
C MET A 146 -1.44 -0.07 -14.53
N ALA A 147 -1.49 -0.97 -15.51
CA ALA A 147 -1.42 -0.59 -16.93
C ALA A 147 -2.70 0.12 -17.40
N MET A 148 -3.87 -0.42 -17.07
CA MET A 148 -5.16 0.12 -17.51
C MET A 148 -5.52 1.45 -16.84
N SER A 149 -5.12 1.65 -15.58
CA SER A 149 -5.45 2.86 -14.79
C SER A 149 -4.79 4.15 -15.32
N GLY A 150 -3.82 4.05 -16.23
CA GLY A 150 -3.06 5.18 -16.75
C GLY A 150 -1.78 5.49 -15.97
N ILE A 151 -1.55 4.86 -14.80
CA ILE A 151 -0.35 5.09 -13.98
C ILE A 151 0.91 4.73 -14.75
N MET A 152 0.97 3.54 -15.37
CA MET A 152 2.15 3.10 -16.09
C MET A 152 2.50 4.00 -17.28
N ASN A 153 1.51 4.60 -17.94
CA ASN A 153 1.79 5.54 -19.03
C ASN A 153 2.64 6.73 -18.59
N SER A 154 2.53 7.11 -17.32
CA SER A 154 3.27 8.22 -16.70
C SER A 154 4.62 7.81 -16.10
N CYS A 155 4.95 6.51 -16.10
CA CYS A 155 6.17 5.96 -15.47
C CYS A 155 7.11 5.39 -16.52
N GLY A 156 8.42 5.71 -16.41
CA GLY A 156 9.45 5.18 -17.31
C GLY A 156 10.46 6.22 -17.76
N TYR A 157 11.11 5.94 -18.86
CA TYR A 157 12.25 6.67 -19.40
C TYR A 157 11.88 7.50 -20.64
N ASP A 158 12.42 8.72 -20.74
CA ASP A 158 12.32 9.58 -21.94
C ASP A 158 13.67 9.74 -22.68
N ASP A 159 14.77 9.33 -22.06
CA ASP A 159 16.13 9.37 -22.58
C ASP A 159 16.61 8.05 -23.20
N LEU A 160 15.81 6.98 -23.11
CA LEU A 160 16.07 5.70 -23.75
C LEU A 160 15.04 5.44 -24.86
N PRO A 161 15.39 5.69 -26.13
CA PRO A 161 14.47 5.49 -27.26
C PRO A 161 13.89 4.07 -27.30
N GLY A 162 12.58 3.94 -27.42
CA GLY A 162 11.90 2.65 -27.48
C GLY A 162 11.67 1.97 -26.13
N SER A 163 12.05 2.57 -25.03
CA SER A 163 11.77 2.05 -23.68
C SER A 163 10.27 1.93 -23.44
N PRO A 164 9.77 0.77 -22.97
CA PRO A 164 8.38 0.63 -22.58
C PRO A 164 8.09 1.40 -21.27
N PRO A 165 6.80 1.66 -20.96
CA PRO A 165 6.38 2.05 -19.63
C PRO A 165 6.85 1.04 -18.56
N ILE A 166 7.14 1.52 -17.36
CA ILE A 166 7.51 0.66 -16.23
C ILE A 166 6.41 0.66 -15.16
N CYS A 167 6.39 -0.41 -14.37
CA CYS A 167 5.59 -0.51 -13.15
C CYS A 167 6.51 -0.50 -11.95
N CYS A 168 6.10 0.11 -10.85
CA CYS A 168 6.79 -0.06 -9.57
C CYS A 168 6.62 -1.50 -9.08
N ASP A 169 7.57 -1.97 -8.29
CA ASP A 169 7.54 -3.28 -7.65
C ASP A 169 6.47 -3.36 -6.55
N GLY A 170 6.16 -4.59 -6.13
CA GLY A 170 5.17 -4.89 -5.11
C GLY A 170 3.73 -4.84 -5.62
N LEU A 171 2.80 -5.05 -4.72
CA LEU A 171 1.36 -5.08 -5.00
C LEU A 171 0.69 -3.71 -4.78
N GLN A 172 1.30 -2.64 -5.32
CA GLN A 172 0.88 -1.25 -5.08
C GLN A 172 -0.56 -0.97 -5.53
N GLY A 173 -1.00 -1.58 -6.62
CA GLY A 173 -2.38 -1.47 -7.08
C GLY A 173 -3.37 -2.07 -6.09
N TYR A 174 -3.08 -3.26 -5.61
CA TYR A 174 -3.90 -3.93 -4.60
C TYR A 174 -3.90 -3.16 -3.27
N ALA A 175 -2.73 -2.70 -2.83
CA ALA A 175 -2.63 -1.89 -1.62
C ALA A 175 -3.44 -0.59 -1.71
N THR A 176 -3.44 0.08 -2.86
CA THR A 176 -4.26 1.27 -3.10
C THR A 176 -5.77 0.95 -3.01
N GLY A 177 -6.21 -0.12 -3.66
CA GLY A 177 -7.58 -0.60 -3.57
C GLY A 177 -7.98 -0.93 -2.13
N CYS A 178 -7.15 -1.67 -1.41
CA CYS A 178 -7.37 -2.02 0.00
C CYS A 178 -7.47 -0.79 0.92
N ASN A 179 -6.62 0.23 0.72
CA ASN A 179 -6.69 1.46 1.50
C ASN A 179 -8.05 2.17 1.31
N LEU A 180 -8.54 2.30 0.07
CA LEU A 180 -9.84 2.90 -0.20
C LEU A 180 -10.99 2.01 0.30
N ALA A 181 -10.86 0.69 0.20
CA ALA A 181 -11.83 -0.24 0.76
C ALA A 181 -11.96 -0.08 2.28
N VAL A 182 -10.84 0.03 3.02
CA VAL A 182 -10.87 0.27 4.47
C VAL A 182 -11.50 1.62 4.81
N ILE A 183 -11.15 2.70 4.08
CA ILE A 183 -11.77 4.02 4.26
C ILE A 183 -13.29 3.94 4.05
N SER A 184 -13.72 3.28 2.97
CA SER A 184 -15.15 3.12 2.65
C SER A 184 -15.88 2.27 3.69
N THR A 185 -15.27 1.18 4.13
CA THR A 185 -15.80 0.30 5.18
C THR A 185 -15.98 1.05 6.50
N LEU A 186 -14.97 1.80 6.94
CA LEU A 186 -15.05 2.60 8.17
C LEU A 186 -16.07 3.75 8.04
N THR A 187 -16.25 4.30 6.83
CA THR A 187 -17.30 5.28 6.55
C THR A 187 -18.69 4.66 6.65
N ALA A 188 -18.87 3.45 6.11
CA ALA A 188 -20.12 2.69 6.23
C ALA A 188 -20.41 2.32 7.69
N LEU A 189 -19.38 1.93 8.44
CA LEU A 189 -19.46 1.63 9.88
C LEU A 189 -19.91 2.88 10.67
N HIS A 190 -19.26 4.02 10.41
CA HIS A 190 -19.68 5.29 11.03
C HIS A 190 -21.13 5.64 10.74
N HIS A 191 -21.59 5.50 9.50
CA HIS A 191 -22.99 5.73 9.13
C HIS A 191 -23.92 4.76 9.85
N ARG A 192 -23.60 3.47 9.89
CA ARG A 192 -24.35 2.46 10.64
C ARG A 192 -24.53 2.87 12.09
N ASP A 193 -23.43 3.17 12.77
CA ASP A 193 -23.42 3.38 14.22
C ASP A 193 -24.01 4.75 14.65
N THR A 194 -24.05 5.74 13.75
CA THR A 194 -24.54 7.09 14.08
C THR A 194 -25.90 7.44 13.51
N SER A 195 -26.39 6.71 12.51
CA SER A 195 -27.57 7.17 11.75
C SER A 195 -28.59 6.08 11.46
N SER A 196 -28.18 4.97 10.82
CA SER A 196 -29.14 4.02 10.25
C SER A 196 -29.37 2.78 11.09
N MET A 197 -28.41 2.39 11.92
CA MET A 197 -28.35 1.09 12.60
C MET A 197 -28.42 -0.11 11.64
N GLN A 198 -28.16 0.13 10.35
CA GLN A 198 -28.17 -0.88 9.29
C GLN A 198 -26.83 -0.89 8.54
N GLY A 199 -26.39 -2.09 8.20
CA GLY A 199 -25.22 -2.31 7.35
C GLY A 199 -25.53 -1.98 5.88
N GLN A 200 -24.51 -2.09 5.05
CA GLN A 200 -24.63 -1.87 3.61
C GLN A 200 -23.56 -2.64 2.86
N TRP A 201 -23.76 -2.78 1.57
CA TRP A 201 -22.76 -3.30 0.66
C TRP A 201 -21.87 -2.18 0.13
N VAL A 202 -20.56 -2.39 0.19
CA VAL A 202 -19.52 -1.50 -0.33
C VAL A 202 -18.84 -2.22 -1.49
N ASP A 203 -19.03 -1.72 -2.70
CA ASP A 203 -18.35 -2.19 -3.91
C ASP A 203 -17.11 -1.34 -4.17
N CYS A 204 -15.91 -1.92 -4.07
CA CYS A 204 -14.63 -1.25 -4.25
C CYS A 204 -13.90 -1.79 -5.47
N SER A 205 -13.81 -0.98 -6.52
CA SER A 205 -13.05 -1.26 -7.75
C SER A 205 -11.60 -0.81 -7.60
N ILE A 206 -10.64 -1.74 -7.68
CA ILE A 206 -9.21 -1.42 -7.65
C ILE A 206 -8.84 -0.54 -8.85
N TYR A 207 -9.39 -0.81 -10.03
CA TYR A 207 -9.18 -0.02 -11.24
C TYR A 207 -9.57 1.45 -11.07
N GLU A 208 -10.75 1.71 -10.48
CA GLU A 208 -11.21 3.08 -10.21
C GLU A 208 -10.36 3.76 -9.14
N ALA A 209 -10.02 3.03 -8.08
CA ALA A 209 -9.13 3.49 -7.04
C ALA A 209 -7.80 3.99 -7.62
N LEU A 210 -7.17 3.19 -8.50
CA LEU A 210 -5.93 3.55 -9.17
C LEU A 210 -6.10 4.73 -10.12
N SER A 211 -7.16 4.74 -10.92
CA SER A 211 -7.41 5.83 -11.88
C SER A 211 -7.56 7.17 -11.17
N GLY A 212 -8.16 7.18 -9.97
CA GLY A 212 -8.30 8.35 -9.11
C GLY A 212 -6.97 8.88 -8.56
N THR A 213 -5.88 8.09 -8.60
CA THR A 213 -4.56 8.48 -8.09
C THR A 213 -3.59 8.95 -9.19
N THR A 214 -4.06 9.15 -10.41
CA THR A 214 -3.20 9.61 -11.53
C THR A 214 -2.77 11.08 -11.46
N GLU A 215 -2.91 11.72 -10.32
CA GLU A 215 -2.47 13.08 -10.00
C GLU A 215 -2.94 14.11 -11.05
N ALA A 216 -2.01 14.86 -11.65
CA ALA A 216 -2.32 15.89 -12.63
C ALA A 216 -2.65 15.37 -14.04
N ALA A 217 -2.54 14.07 -14.32
CA ALA A 217 -2.75 13.52 -15.66
C ALA A 217 -4.19 13.78 -16.16
N MET A 218 -5.16 13.48 -15.33
CA MET A 218 -6.58 13.68 -15.67
C MET A 218 -6.94 15.17 -15.85
N PRO A 219 -6.60 16.09 -14.92
CA PRO A 219 -6.78 17.52 -15.13
C PRO A 219 -6.07 18.06 -16.38
N ASN A 220 -4.83 17.66 -16.65
CA ASN A 220 -4.11 18.09 -17.85
C ASN A 220 -4.85 17.71 -19.14
N TRP A 221 -5.38 16.50 -19.21
CA TRP A 221 -6.21 16.09 -20.33
C TRP A 221 -7.55 16.81 -20.37
N TYR A 222 -8.25 16.89 -19.24
CA TYR A 222 -9.60 17.47 -19.20
C TYR A 222 -9.60 18.94 -19.61
N PHE A 223 -8.71 19.74 -19.04
CA PHE A 223 -8.66 21.18 -19.27
C PHE A 223 -7.73 21.58 -20.43
N GLY A 224 -6.58 20.95 -20.55
CA GLY A 224 -5.54 21.34 -21.51
C GLY A 224 -5.49 20.47 -22.77
N LYS A 225 -6.21 19.35 -22.82
CA LYS A 225 -6.13 18.34 -23.88
C LYS A 225 -4.69 17.88 -24.16
N GLN A 226 -3.88 17.85 -23.10
CA GLN A 226 -2.47 17.46 -23.14
C GLN A 226 -2.28 16.17 -22.36
N THR A 227 -1.71 15.16 -23.00
CA THR A 227 -1.33 13.92 -22.33
C THR A 227 0.05 14.10 -21.69
N PRO A 228 0.20 13.91 -20.38
CA PRO A 228 1.51 13.87 -19.76
C PRO A 228 2.34 12.72 -20.29
N PHE A 229 3.64 12.93 -20.46
CA PHE A 229 4.59 11.89 -20.81
C PHE A 229 5.55 11.62 -19.66
N ARG A 230 6.06 10.39 -19.60
CA ARG A 230 7.05 9.95 -18.63
C ARG A 230 8.37 10.65 -18.84
N GLN A 231 9.12 10.84 -17.76
CA GLN A 231 10.43 11.47 -17.76
C GLN A 231 11.36 10.72 -16.82
N THR A 232 12.57 10.41 -17.28
CA THR A 232 13.56 9.62 -16.53
C THR A 232 13.89 10.28 -15.19
N GLY A 233 13.65 9.50 -14.10
CA GLY A 233 14.03 9.90 -12.75
C GLY A 233 13.32 11.14 -12.20
N ARG A 234 12.18 11.54 -12.77
CA ARG A 234 11.42 12.72 -12.34
C ARG A 234 9.92 12.57 -12.60
N HIS A 235 9.14 13.55 -12.16
CA HIS A 235 7.71 13.61 -12.43
C HIS A 235 7.40 13.59 -13.93
N HIS A 236 6.31 12.91 -14.29
CA HIS A 236 5.71 13.08 -15.61
C HIS A 236 5.27 14.53 -15.82
N GLY A 237 5.18 14.95 -17.05
CA GLY A 237 4.79 16.31 -17.38
C GLY A 237 4.30 16.45 -18.81
N THR A 238 3.69 17.61 -19.11
CA THR A 238 3.27 17.97 -20.47
C THR A 238 4.37 18.68 -21.26
N VAL A 239 5.47 19.04 -20.58
CA VAL A 239 6.68 19.63 -21.16
C VAL A 239 7.90 18.94 -20.57
N ALA A 240 8.96 18.83 -21.38
CA ALA A 240 10.23 18.28 -20.91
C ALA A 240 10.85 19.19 -19.83
N THR A 241 11.31 18.58 -18.75
CA THR A 241 11.97 19.26 -17.63
C THR A 241 13.43 18.77 -17.51
N PRO A 242 14.32 19.51 -16.83
CA PRO A 242 15.66 19.02 -16.54
C PRO A 242 15.63 17.75 -15.69
N SER A 243 16.68 16.91 -15.78
CA SER A 243 16.89 15.80 -14.87
C SER A 243 16.92 16.29 -13.41
N THR A 244 16.41 15.46 -12.51
CA THR A 244 16.41 15.75 -11.05
C THR A 244 17.33 14.80 -10.29
N GLN A 245 17.90 13.79 -10.93
CA GLN A 245 18.79 12.83 -10.27
C GLN A 245 20.23 13.12 -10.63
N TYR A 246 21.08 13.24 -9.60
CA TYR A 246 22.48 13.60 -9.70
C TYR A 246 23.34 12.67 -8.84
N GLU A 247 24.43 12.20 -9.39
CA GLU A 247 25.39 11.35 -8.69
C GLU A 247 26.27 12.20 -7.74
N SER A 248 26.42 11.75 -6.51
CA SER A 248 27.32 12.31 -5.50
C SER A 248 28.72 11.66 -5.58
N SER A 249 29.68 12.16 -4.81
CA SER A 249 31.06 11.65 -4.84
C SER A 249 31.23 10.20 -4.38
N ASP A 250 30.28 9.70 -3.60
CA ASP A 250 30.24 8.31 -3.10
C ASP A 250 29.39 7.36 -3.97
N GLY A 251 28.98 7.82 -5.17
CA GLY A 251 28.23 7.02 -6.14
C GLY A 251 26.73 6.87 -5.83
N LYS A 252 26.22 7.46 -4.74
CA LYS A 252 24.80 7.49 -4.46
C LYS A 252 24.09 8.54 -5.30
N LEU A 253 22.78 8.38 -5.52
CA LEU A 253 22.00 9.35 -6.25
C LEU A 253 21.25 10.28 -5.29
N ILE A 254 21.33 11.57 -5.58
CA ILE A 254 20.52 12.65 -4.98
C ILE A 254 19.39 12.98 -5.93
N ASN A 255 18.15 12.94 -5.47
CA ASN A 255 17.02 13.57 -6.15
C ASN A 255 16.99 15.06 -5.74
N GLY A 256 17.49 15.90 -6.63
CA GLY A 256 17.52 17.36 -6.48
C GLY A 256 16.26 17.98 -7.06
N PHE A 257 15.12 17.80 -6.40
CA PHE A 257 13.89 18.47 -6.83
C PHE A 257 14.01 19.98 -6.68
N ASP A 258 13.34 20.73 -7.56
CA ASP A 258 13.34 22.20 -7.56
C ASP A 258 14.70 22.84 -7.96
N ILE A 259 15.34 22.29 -9.00
CA ILE A 259 16.50 22.88 -9.67
C ILE A 259 16.08 23.34 -11.08
N PRO A 260 16.14 24.64 -11.40
CA PRO A 260 16.46 25.77 -10.52
C PRO A 260 15.40 26.03 -9.44
N PRO A 261 15.80 26.56 -8.27
CA PRO A 261 14.88 26.89 -7.20
C PRO A 261 13.73 27.82 -7.65
N ARG A 262 12.54 27.66 -7.04
CA ARG A 262 11.34 28.44 -7.41
C ARG A 262 11.28 29.81 -6.76
N THR A 263 12.09 30.07 -5.73
CA THR A 263 12.08 31.33 -4.98
C THR A 263 13.47 31.92 -4.89
N VAL A 264 13.54 33.28 -4.85
CA VAL A 264 14.79 34.01 -4.73
C VAL A 264 15.53 33.63 -3.44
N ALA A 265 14.83 33.46 -2.33
CA ALA A 265 15.45 33.09 -1.06
C ALA A 265 16.19 31.72 -1.12
N ARG A 266 15.58 30.71 -1.76
CA ARG A 266 16.22 29.41 -1.97
C ARG A 266 17.37 29.49 -2.97
N TRP A 267 17.23 30.32 -4.00
CA TRP A 267 18.31 30.62 -4.94
C TRP A 267 19.53 31.23 -4.22
N ASP A 268 19.31 32.31 -3.47
CA ASP A 268 20.36 33.00 -2.75
C ASP A 268 21.09 32.07 -1.75
N ALA A 269 20.33 31.20 -1.06
CA ALA A 269 20.90 30.21 -0.14
C ALA A 269 21.72 29.10 -0.86
N LEU A 270 21.27 28.65 -2.02
CA LEU A 270 22.02 27.69 -2.84
C LEU A 270 23.33 28.29 -3.34
N ILE A 271 23.28 29.54 -3.86
CA ILE A 271 24.45 30.19 -4.39
C ILE A 271 25.47 30.49 -3.25
N ALA A 272 25.00 30.93 -2.09
CA ALA A 272 25.87 31.13 -0.93
C ALA A 272 26.57 29.82 -0.51
N TRP A 273 25.84 28.70 -0.52
CA TRP A 273 26.45 27.41 -0.23
C TRP A 273 27.48 26.98 -1.30
N MET A 274 27.19 27.16 -2.58
CA MET A 274 28.14 26.86 -3.66
C MET A 274 29.37 27.76 -3.60
N ASP A 275 29.25 29.03 -3.14
CA ASP A 275 30.35 29.95 -2.98
C ASP A 275 31.31 29.59 -1.84
N GLU A 276 30.85 28.87 -0.80
CA GLU A 276 31.73 28.34 0.25
C GLU A 276 32.89 27.50 -0.33
N THR A 277 32.66 26.87 -1.49
CA THR A 277 33.63 26.02 -2.19
C THR A 277 34.13 26.66 -3.49
N GLY A 278 33.72 27.88 -3.81
CA GLY A 278 34.06 28.58 -5.05
C GLY A 278 33.40 27.99 -6.30
N MET A 279 32.33 27.18 -6.13
CA MET A 279 31.68 26.45 -7.23
C MET A 279 30.44 27.15 -7.83
N ALA A 280 30.04 28.31 -7.30
CA ALA A 280 28.93 29.06 -7.88
C ALA A 280 29.25 29.65 -9.26
N GLY A 281 30.50 30.06 -9.49
CA GLY A 281 30.96 30.52 -10.80
C GLY A 281 30.09 31.62 -11.40
N GLU A 282 29.66 31.42 -12.65
CA GLU A 282 28.79 32.38 -13.34
C GLU A 282 27.39 32.53 -12.76
N LEU A 283 26.95 31.64 -11.88
CA LEU A 283 25.64 31.75 -11.22
C LEU A 283 25.54 32.95 -10.27
N ASN A 284 26.66 33.56 -9.92
CA ASN A 284 26.73 34.84 -9.20
C ASN A 284 26.27 36.04 -10.02
N ASP A 285 26.13 35.92 -11.34
CA ASP A 285 25.58 36.98 -12.18
C ASP A 285 24.07 37.19 -11.85
N ASP A 286 23.72 38.46 -11.62
CA ASP A 286 22.35 38.83 -11.20
C ASP A 286 21.27 38.45 -12.22
N SER A 287 21.65 38.22 -13.49
CA SER A 287 20.70 37.78 -14.51
C SER A 287 20.06 36.43 -14.19
N TYR A 288 20.74 35.50 -13.51
CA TYR A 288 20.18 34.26 -13.03
C TYR A 288 19.17 34.48 -11.90
N ARG A 289 19.54 35.35 -10.97
CA ARG A 289 18.66 35.75 -9.85
C ARG A 289 17.40 36.44 -10.36
N GLN A 290 17.51 37.30 -11.38
CA GLN A 290 16.38 37.98 -12.02
C GLN A 290 15.48 36.95 -12.75
N MET A 291 16.07 35.96 -13.40
CA MET A 291 15.31 34.83 -14.03
C MET A 291 14.43 34.13 -12.98
N ILE A 292 14.98 33.81 -11.80
CA ILE A 292 14.21 33.19 -10.70
C ILE A 292 13.09 34.15 -10.22
N ARG A 293 13.40 35.41 -9.99
CA ARG A 293 12.43 36.45 -9.55
C ARG A 293 11.27 36.59 -10.53
N ASN A 294 11.54 36.60 -11.82
CA ASN A 294 10.55 36.76 -12.87
C ASN A 294 9.83 35.44 -13.22
N ARG A 295 10.20 34.33 -12.56
CA ARG A 295 9.69 32.98 -12.85
C ARG A 295 9.85 32.59 -14.33
N SER A 296 10.83 33.16 -15.03
CA SER A 296 11.16 32.75 -16.38
C SER A 296 11.97 31.44 -16.36
N ARG A 297 12.02 30.75 -17.50
CA ARG A 297 12.74 29.50 -17.67
C ARG A 297 13.52 29.54 -19.00
N GLU A 298 14.50 30.45 -19.05
CA GLU A 298 15.42 30.58 -20.19
C GLU A 298 16.24 29.30 -20.30
N LYS A 299 16.04 28.55 -21.37
CA LYS A 299 16.56 27.19 -21.53
C LYS A 299 18.08 27.11 -21.31
N ASP A 300 18.82 28.04 -21.86
CA ASP A 300 20.29 28.03 -21.75
C ASP A 300 20.76 28.27 -20.32
N LYS A 301 20.15 29.23 -19.64
CA LYS A 301 20.44 29.50 -18.21
C LYS A 301 20.05 28.32 -17.33
N VAL A 302 18.90 27.69 -17.60
CA VAL A 302 18.48 26.49 -16.88
C VAL A 302 19.49 25.36 -17.07
N ASN A 303 19.95 25.13 -18.29
CA ASN A 303 20.97 24.10 -18.59
C ASN A 303 22.29 24.41 -17.85
N THR A 304 22.73 25.65 -17.80
CA THR A 304 23.92 26.07 -17.07
C THR A 304 23.75 25.81 -15.57
N ILE A 305 22.62 26.20 -14.97
CA ILE A 305 22.33 25.93 -13.56
C ILE A 305 22.41 24.43 -13.27
N VAL A 306 21.72 23.61 -14.06
CA VAL A 306 21.69 22.15 -13.90
C VAL A 306 23.10 21.56 -13.99
N LYS A 307 23.91 22.02 -14.95
CA LYS A 307 25.29 21.57 -15.12
C LYS A 307 26.16 21.89 -13.90
N LEU A 308 26.12 23.13 -13.42
CA LEU A 308 26.94 23.57 -12.27
C LEU A 308 26.50 22.93 -10.97
N VAL A 309 25.19 22.84 -10.73
CA VAL A 309 24.65 22.15 -9.55
C VAL A 309 24.97 20.65 -9.57
N ARG A 310 24.95 19.99 -10.74
CA ARG A 310 25.40 18.60 -10.88
C ARG A 310 26.86 18.44 -10.45
N THR A 311 27.75 19.29 -10.95
CA THR A 311 29.18 19.28 -10.58
C THR A 311 29.36 19.51 -9.08
N PHE A 312 28.57 20.44 -8.52
CA PHE A 312 28.59 20.73 -7.08
C PHE A 312 28.15 19.54 -6.22
N ILE A 313 27.03 18.88 -6.57
CA ILE A 313 26.57 17.68 -5.87
C ILE A 313 27.61 16.56 -5.95
N HIS A 314 28.23 16.39 -7.12
CA HIS A 314 29.27 15.36 -7.32
C HIS A 314 30.54 15.62 -6.50
N SER A 315 30.76 16.81 -5.94
CA SER A 315 31.93 17.16 -5.15
C SER A 315 31.85 16.70 -3.69
N MET A 316 30.71 16.19 -3.22
CA MET A 316 30.48 15.81 -1.81
C MET A 316 29.71 14.51 -1.67
N PRO A 317 29.81 13.81 -0.51
CA PRO A 317 28.98 12.63 -0.22
C PRO A 317 27.49 12.94 -0.17
N ALA A 318 26.65 11.93 -0.47
CA ALA A 318 25.20 12.08 -0.53
C ALA A 318 24.58 12.56 0.78
N GLU A 319 25.02 12.05 1.93
CA GLU A 319 24.50 12.49 3.25
C GLU A 319 24.78 13.97 3.53
N GLU A 320 25.98 14.43 3.18
CA GLU A 320 26.32 15.85 3.32
C GLU A 320 25.45 16.73 2.43
N ALA A 321 25.32 16.37 1.14
CA ALA A 321 24.49 17.08 0.18
C ALA A 321 23.01 17.14 0.65
N TYR A 322 22.48 16.03 1.14
CA TYR A 322 21.11 15.92 1.65
C TYR A 322 20.90 16.83 2.87
N HIS A 323 21.69 16.68 3.92
CA HIS A 323 21.50 17.41 5.16
C HIS A 323 21.69 18.93 4.98
N ARG A 324 22.69 19.35 4.21
CA ARG A 324 22.91 20.77 3.91
C ARG A 324 21.75 21.36 3.08
N ALA A 325 21.27 20.64 2.07
CA ALA A 325 20.13 21.05 1.28
C ALA A 325 18.88 21.26 2.15
N GLN A 326 18.59 20.34 3.07
CA GLN A 326 17.45 20.45 3.98
C GLN A 326 17.58 21.66 4.93
N GLN A 327 18.77 21.96 5.44
CA GLN A 327 19.03 23.14 6.29
C GLN A 327 18.68 24.44 5.58
N ILE A 328 18.94 24.54 4.28
CA ILE A 328 18.60 25.72 3.46
C ILE A 328 17.24 25.57 2.73
N ARG A 329 16.43 24.59 3.14
CA ARG A 329 15.07 24.35 2.64
C ARG A 329 14.98 24.02 1.15
N LEU A 330 16.00 23.38 0.60
CA LEU A 330 15.92 22.72 -0.71
C LEU A 330 15.33 21.31 -0.52
N ALA A 331 14.38 20.94 -1.38
CA ALA A 331 13.72 19.65 -1.34
C ALA A 331 14.57 18.57 -2.03
N TRP A 332 15.79 18.35 -1.53
CA TRP A 332 16.67 17.30 -2.00
C TRP A 332 16.56 16.08 -1.09
N ALA A 333 16.78 14.89 -1.66
CA ALA A 333 16.74 13.65 -0.93
C ALA A 333 17.71 12.63 -1.53
N ILE A 334 18.25 11.74 -0.71
CA ILE A 334 19.01 10.59 -1.17
C ILE A 334 17.99 9.56 -1.72
N ILE A 335 18.33 8.93 -2.84
CA ILE A 335 17.61 7.76 -3.31
C ILE A 335 18.16 6.56 -2.56
N ARG A 336 17.41 6.12 -1.54
CA ARG A 336 17.80 4.99 -0.68
C ARG A 336 17.33 3.68 -1.27
N SER A 337 18.11 2.63 -1.05
CA SER A 337 17.65 1.27 -1.25
C SER A 337 16.75 0.81 -0.09
N PRO A 338 15.91 -0.23 -0.27
CA PRO A 338 15.01 -0.70 0.79
C PRO A 338 15.72 -1.08 2.09
N GLU A 339 16.90 -1.71 2.01
CA GLU A 339 17.69 -2.10 3.18
C GLU A 339 18.23 -0.89 3.95
N GLU A 340 18.58 0.21 3.26
CA GLU A 340 19.04 1.44 3.92
C GLU A 340 17.93 2.10 4.76
N THR A 341 16.65 1.86 4.44
CA THR A 341 15.54 2.38 5.25
C THR A 341 15.41 1.69 6.60
N LEU A 342 15.88 0.45 6.74
CA LEU A 342 15.86 -0.28 8.01
C LEU A 342 16.82 0.32 9.04
N GLU A 343 17.85 1.03 8.59
CA GLU A 343 18.87 1.66 9.43
C GLU A 343 18.64 3.17 9.61
N ASP A 344 17.60 3.75 8.98
CA ASP A 344 17.32 5.18 9.06
C ASP A 344 16.80 5.55 10.46
N PRO A 345 17.51 6.47 11.20
CA PRO A 345 17.12 6.87 12.54
C PRO A 345 15.71 7.42 12.67
N HIS A 346 15.17 8.01 11.61
CA HIS A 346 13.79 8.48 11.59
C HIS A 346 12.79 7.35 11.84
N PHE A 347 13.04 6.16 11.26
CA PHE A 347 12.17 5.00 11.45
C PHE A 347 12.47 4.22 12.73
N THR A 348 13.77 4.09 13.09
CA THR A 348 14.19 3.23 14.21
C THR A 348 14.04 3.92 15.54
N ASP A 349 14.52 5.17 15.68
CA ASP A 349 14.64 5.84 16.97
C ASP A 349 13.37 6.59 17.37
N ASP A 350 12.84 7.41 16.45
CA ASP A 350 11.74 8.32 16.77
C ASP A 350 10.35 7.75 16.47
N ARG A 351 10.22 6.96 15.39
CA ARG A 351 8.91 6.51 14.92
C ARG A 351 8.55 5.08 15.30
N GLY A 352 9.56 4.24 15.63
CA GLY A 352 9.34 2.85 15.95
C GLY A 352 8.58 2.09 14.85
N PHE A 353 8.88 2.45 13.57
CA PHE A 353 8.10 1.97 12.42
C PHE A 353 8.32 0.49 12.13
N PHE A 354 9.45 -0.06 12.56
CA PHE A 354 9.84 -1.44 12.29
C PHE A 354 9.73 -2.32 13.55
N PRO A 355 8.53 -2.85 13.92
CA PRO A 355 8.41 -3.79 15.02
C PRO A 355 9.09 -5.12 14.71
N SER A 356 9.62 -5.75 15.74
CA SER A 356 10.20 -7.10 15.68
C SER A 356 9.20 -8.13 16.22
N ILE A 357 8.84 -9.11 15.38
CA ILE A 357 7.83 -10.11 15.69
C ILE A 357 8.48 -11.48 15.83
N TYR A 358 8.26 -12.13 16.98
CA TYR A 358 8.78 -13.47 17.24
C TYR A 358 7.90 -14.55 16.59
N HIS A 359 8.56 -15.49 15.90
CA HIS A 359 7.97 -16.65 15.25
C HIS A 359 8.41 -17.93 15.96
N PRO A 360 7.58 -18.52 16.82
CA PRO A 360 7.96 -19.73 17.59
C PRO A 360 8.36 -20.91 16.71
N GLU A 361 7.75 -21.06 15.56
CA GLU A 361 8.00 -22.16 14.61
C GLU A 361 9.39 -22.12 13.97
N THR A 362 10.05 -20.97 13.97
CA THR A 362 11.42 -20.80 13.45
C THR A 362 12.41 -20.45 14.55
N ASP A 363 11.92 -20.20 15.79
CA ASP A 363 12.69 -19.68 16.93
C ASP A 363 13.48 -18.41 16.58
N LYS A 364 12.85 -17.49 15.82
CA LYS A 364 13.46 -16.25 15.35
C LYS A 364 12.48 -15.09 15.42
N SER A 365 13.03 -13.90 15.56
CA SER A 365 12.29 -12.65 15.37
C SER A 365 12.59 -12.05 14.00
N TYR A 366 11.56 -11.52 13.37
CA TYR A 366 11.64 -10.85 12.07
C TYR A 366 11.12 -9.44 12.17
N VAL A 367 11.75 -8.54 11.45
CA VAL A 367 11.37 -7.13 11.38
C VAL A 367 10.28 -6.94 10.34
N TYR A 368 9.23 -6.21 10.71
CA TYR A 368 8.07 -5.92 9.85
C TYR A 368 7.90 -4.43 9.64
N PRO A 369 7.44 -3.98 8.46
CA PRO A 369 6.90 -2.63 8.33
C PRO A 369 5.63 -2.48 9.18
N GLY A 370 5.57 -1.42 9.95
CA GLY A 370 4.42 -1.07 10.80
C GLY A 370 3.44 -0.12 10.11
N ALA A 371 2.62 0.55 10.90
CA ALA A 371 1.68 1.54 10.40
C ALA A 371 2.32 2.95 10.35
N PRO A 372 2.05 3.74 9.30
CA PRO A 372 2.65 5.06 9.12
C PRO A 372 1.97 6.16 9.95
N TYR A 373 1.14 5.79 10.91
CA TYR A 373 0.38 6.71 11.79
C TYR A 373 0.53 6.32 13.26
N THR A 374 0.39 7.29 14.14
CA THR A 374 0.43 7.08 15.60
C THR A 374 -0.83 7.65 16.25
N PHE A 375 -1.62 6.79 16.87
CA PHE A 375 -2.74 7.20 17.72
C PHE A 375 -2.28 7.25 19.19
N HIS A 376 -2.34 8.42 19.82
CA HIS A 376 -1.82 8.60 21.18
C HIS A 376 -2.60 7.84 22.26
N LYS A 377 -3.89 7.53 22.03
CA LYS A 377 -4.74 6.82 23.00
C LYS A 377 -5.01 5.37 22.63
N THR A 378 -5.04 5.07 21.35
CA THR A 378 -5.39 3.76 20.81
C THR A 378 -4.36 3.34 19.76
N PRO A 379 -3.09 3.13 20.17
CA PRO A 379 -2.02 2.84 19.22
C PRO A 379 -2.30 1.55 18.46
N TRP A 380 -1.89 1.51 17.20
CA TRP A 380 -1.77 0.28 16.45
C TRP A 380 -0.65 -0.57 17.07
N SER A 381 -0.73 -1.87 16.91
CA SER A 381 0.37 -2.78 17.27
C SER A 381 0.26 -4.10 16.52
N VAL A 382 1.40 -4.73 16.32
CA VAL A 382 1.47 -6.13 15.88
C VAL A 382 1.79 -6.97 17.10
N ASP A 383 0.76 -7.61 17.68
CA ASP A 383 0.88 -8.39 18.91
C ASP A 383 1.03 -9.88 18.62
N ARG A 384 0.65 -10.29 17.41
CA ARG A 384 0.67 -11.68 16.96
C ARG A 384 1.23 -11.77 15.54
N ARG A 385 2.11 -12.73 15.32
CA ARG A 385 2.55 -13.10 13.98
C ARG A 385 1.37 -13.60 13.13
N ALA A 386 1.58 -13.73 11.83
CA ALA A 386 0.60 -14.39 10.96
C ALA A 386 0.25 -15.80 11.48
N PRO A 387 -1.02 -16.22 11.43
CA PRO A 387 -1.42 -17.52 11.94
C PRO A 387 -0.91 -18.66 11.05
N LEU A 388 -0.63 -19.81 11.64
CA LEU A 388 -0.48 -21.06 10.89
C LEU A 388 -1.82 -21.43 10.25
N LEU A 389 -1.79 -22.31 9.24
CA LEU A 389 -3.01 -22.74 8.56
C LEU A 389 -3.99 -23.39 9.54
N GLY A 390 -5.19 -22.80 9.66
CA GLY A 390 -6.25 -23.30 10.52
C GLY A 390 -5.93 -23.26 12.02
N GLU A 391 -4.94 -22.47 12.44
CA GLU A 391 -4.47 -22.43 13.84
C GLU A 391 -5.59 -22.19 14.84
N ASP A 392 -6.57 -21.38 14.47
CA ASP A 392 -7.65 -20.95 15.35
C ASP A 392 -8.98 -21.68 15.08
N THR A 393 -9.02 -22.65 14.14
CA THR A 393 -10.27 -23.31 13.70
C THR A 393 -11.05 -23.90 14.88
N LEU A 394 -10.40 -24.71 15.70
CA LEU A 394 -11.07 -25.40 16.82
C LEU A 394 -11.57 -24.41 17.88
N GLU A 395 -10.75 -23.40 18.22
CA GLU A 395 -11.12 -22.36 19.20
C GLU A 395 -12.32 -21.57 18.72
N ILE A 396 -12.30 -21.08 17.50
CA ILE A 396 -13.35 -20.22 16.92
C ILE A 396 -14.67 -20.98 16.79
N LEU A 397 -14.64 -22.17 16.20
CA LEU A 397 -15.87 -22.97 16.01
C LEU A 397 -16.48 -23.39 17.35
N HIS A 398 -15.65 -23.72 18.33
CA HIS A 398 -16.14 -24.04 19.67
C HIS A 398 -16.70 -22.81 20.38
N THR A 399 -15.96 -21.69 20.37
CA THR A 399 -16.32 -20.50 21.20
C THR A 399 -17.50 -19.72 20.60
N LEU A 400 -17.56 -19.59 19.27
CA LEU A 400 -18.59 -18.78 18.60
C LEU A 400 -19.79 -19.57 18.12
N LEU A 401 -19.64 -20.89 17.89
CA LEU A 401 -20.69 -21.71 17.32
C LEU A 401 -21.05 -22.94 18.18
N ASP A 402 -20.48 -23.06 19.39
CA ASP A 402 -20.74 -24.14 20.34
C ASP A 402 -20.49 -25.57 19.79
N PHE A 403 -19.64 -25.72 18.74
CA PHE A 403 -19.27 -27.05 18.24
C PHE A 403 -18.51 -27.83 19.34
N ASN A 404 -18.94 -29.06 19.58
CA ASN A 404 -18.25 -29.96 20.49
C ASN A 404 -17.10 -30.70 19.75
N LYS A 405 -16.31 -31.50 20.49
CA LYS A 405 -15.16 -32.22 19.92
C LYS A 405 -15.56 -33.23 18.86
N GLU A 406 -16.67 -33.90 19.02
CA GLU A 406 -17.21 -34.88 18.11
C GLU A 406 -17.60 -34.25 16.79
N ASP A 407 -18.27 -33.07 16.84
CA ASP A 407 -18.63 -32.30 15.65
C ASP A 407 -17.37 -31.86 14.87
N LEU A 408 -16.34 -31.39 15.56
CA LEU A 408 -15.10 -30.94 14.94
C LEU A 408 -14.33 -32.09 14.28
N VAL A 409 -14.34 -33.28 14.87
CA VAL A 409 -13.76 -34.50 14.24
C VAL A 409 -14.51 -34.85 12.96
N LEU A 410 -15.84 -34.85 12.99
CA LEU A 410 -16.67 -35.17 11.83
C LEU A 410 -16.47 -34.17 10.69
N LEU A 411 -16.36 -32.85 11.00
CA LEU A 411 -16.08 -31.81 10.02
C LEU A 411 -14.71 -32.01 9.36
N ARG A 412 -13.71 -32.43 10.15
CA ARG A 412 -12.37 -32.71 9.63
C ARG A 412 -12.34 -33.97 8.76
N GLU A 413 -12.99 -35.06 9.21
CA GLU A 413 -13.08 -36.31 8.45
C GLU A 413 -13.84 -36.14 7.13
N SER A 414 -14.82 -35.24 7.10
CA SER A 414 -15.58 -34.91 5.88
C SER A 414 -14.87 -33.90 4.97
N GLY A 415 -13.72 -33.35 5.39
CA GLY A 415 -12.94 -32.37 4.62
C GLY A 415 -13.53 -30.96 4.58
N VAL A 416 -14.47 -30.64 5.50
CA VAL A 416 -15.06 -29.31 5.59
C VAL A 416 -14.12 -28.31 6.27
N ILE A 417 -13.32 -28.79 7.26
CA ILE A 417 -12.33 -27.97 7.99
C ILE A 417 -10.93 -28.59 7.95
#